data_9ce8cc2139646dc48412685d2a4e2439
#
_entry.id   9ce8cc2139646dc48412685d2a4e2439
#
_cell.length_a   1.000
_cell.length_b   1.000
_cell.length_c   1.000
_cell.angle_alpha   90.00
_cell.angle_beta   90.00
_cell.angle_gamma   90.00
#
_symmetry.space_group_name_H-M   'P 1'
#
loop_
_entity.id
_entity.type
_entity.pdbx_description
1 polymer ?
#
loop_
_entity_poly.entity_id
_entity_poly.type
_entity_poly.pdbx_seq_one_letter_code
_entity_poly.pdbx_strand_id
1 'polypeptide(L)'
;MANRILFVDDEQKILDSFMLNLKRRYDIHLALGPGEALAKIASDGPFQVVVSDYKMPGMNGVELLSKVMAVSPKTVRIMLTGHADMDVSIAAVNSGQVFRFLTKPCSMELLTSAIDAALEQNRLLNLEKDLLRNTLLGSINVIVEILSLVNPLAFGRSDRIRRLVMELTKSLKLPNSSKYELAALLSQIGCVTVPEEILVKRYSGQGLSPEEQHAFDRGIRTTSALIKKIPRLEEVGDIILCQLDSPSLEVEGTLGARLLLLALDYDDLTLAGKSGEDALRELQKRPQRYGAPLLAALEKLLAGEDCHRIMDLRLAGLEPGMILARDVRAMDGTLMLSRGLVITSFILDRLLSLSDTLPIHEPIHVISPDSKGCVHP
;
A
#
# COMPACT_ATOMS: atom_id res chain seq x y z
N MET A 1 -7.84 13.02 13.64
CA MET A 1 -8.35 11.65 13.93
C MET A 1 -8.92 11.66 15.34
N ALA A 2 -10.04 10.97 15.58
CA ALA A 2 -10.60 10.87 16.92
C ALA A 2 -9.63 10.11 17.84
N ASN A 3 -9.43 10.59 19.07
CA ASN A 3 -8.57 9.95 20.07
C ASN A 3 -9.33 8.79 20.71
N ARG A 4 -9.33 7.61 20.07
CA ARG A 4 -10.09 6.43 20.47
C ARG A 4 -9.38 5.70 21.60
N ILE A 5 -10.05 5.59 22.72
CA ILE A 5 -9.52 4.99 23.96
C ILE A 5 -10.47 3.87 24.41
N LEU A 6 -9.93 2.69 24.68
CA LEU A 6 -10.68 1.58 25.22
C LEU A 6 -10.39 1.45 26.72
N PHE A 7 -11.43 1.54 27.55
CA PHE A 7 -11.38 1.25 28.99
C PHE A 7 -11.90 -0.16 29.25
N VAL A 8 -11.17 -0.90 30.06
CA VAL A 8 -11.48 -2.29 30.43
C VAL A 8 -11.47 -2.44 31.95
N ASP A 9 -12.60 -2.82 32.49
CA ASP A 9 -12.81 -3.09 33.92
C ASP A 9 -13.91 -4.14 34.03
N ASP A 10 -13.95 -4.92 35.09
CA ASP A 10 -15.04 -5.88 35.39
C ASP A 10 -16.23 -5.24 36.12
N GLU A 11 -16.08 -3.99 36.57
CA GLU A 11 -17.14 -3.23 37.25
C GLU A 11 -17.75 -2.17 36.28
N GLN A 12 -19.02 -2.38 35.88
CA GLN A 12 -19.74 -1.45 35.01
C GLN A 12 -19.80 -0.01 35.57
N LYS A 13 -19.93 0.14 36.91
CA LYS A 13 -19.98 1.46 37.56
C LYS A 13 -18.70 2.27 37.34
N ILE A 14 -17.53 1.62 37.32
CA ILE A 14 -16.24 2.26 37.10
C ILE A 14 -16.18 2.72 35.63
N LEU A 15 -16.58 1.85 34.67
CA LEU A 15 -16.65 2.17 33.27
C LEU A 15 -17.59 3.36 32.98
N ASP A 16 -18.77 3.38 33.58
CA ASP A 16 -19.73 4.49 33.45
C ASP A 16 -19.15 5.80 33.98
N SER A 17 -18.39 5.76 35.07
CA SER A 17 -17.69 6.91 35.63
C SER A 17 -16.64 7.47 34.65
N PHE A 18 -15.84 6.63 33.99
CA PHE A 18 -14.88 7.06 32.97
C PHE A 18 -15.61 7.68 31.79
N MET A 19 -16.67 7.05 31.30
CA MET A 19 -17.47 7.59 30.21
C MET A 19 -18.01 8.99 30.56
N LEU A 20 -18.60 9.15 31.72
CA LEU A 20 -19.20 10.43 32.14
C LEU A 20 -18.17 11.57 32.18
N ASN A 21 -16.99 11.30 32.73
CA ASN A 21 -15.97 12.32 32.99
C ASN A 21 -15.11 12.63 31.74
N LEU A 22 -14.91 11.66 30.82
CA LEU A 22 -13.91 11.78 29.76
C LEU A 22 -14.49 11.89 28.35
N LYS A 23 -15.78 11.56 28.10
CA LYS A 23 -16.43 11.58 26.78
C LYS A 23 -16.42 12.92 26.06
N ARG A 24 -16.22 14.03 26.77
CA ARG A 24 -16.13 15.37 26.17
C ARG A 24 -14.78 15.66 25.53
N ARG A 25 -13.74 14.90 25.94
CA ARG A 25 -12.36 15.14 25.55
C ARG A 25 -11.83 14.03 24.62
N TYR A 26 -12.31 12.81 24.76
CA TYR A 26 -11.85 11.64 24.03
C TYR A 26 -13.03 10.83 23.48
N ASP A 27 -12.76 10.04 22.44
CA ASP A 27 -13.67 9.03 21.92
C ASP A 27 -13.52 7.74 22.77
N ILE A 28 -14.41 7.60 23.76
CA ILE A 28 -14.32 6.56 24.78
C ILE A 28 -15.13 5.34 24.37
N HIS A 29 -14.49 4.20 24.41
CA HIS A 29 -15.09 2.89 24.28
C HIS A 29 -14.90 2.11 25.58
N LEU A 30 -15.90 1.32 25.94
CA LEU A 30 -15.91 0.54 27.19
C LEU A 30 -15.93 -0.94 26.86
N ALA A 31 -15.30 -1.77 27.69
CA ALA A 31 -15.38 -3.22 27.63
C ALA A 31 -15.52 -3.78 29.06
N LEU A 32 -16.55 -4.56 29.29
CA LEU A 32 -16.81 -5.24 30.56
C LEU A 32 -15.99 -6.55 30.59
N GLY A 33 -14.74 -6.41 31.09
CA GLY A 33 -13.79 -7.50 31.19
C GLY A 33 -12.98 -7.81 29.92
N PRO A 34 -12.01 -8.75 30.04
CA PRO A 34 -10.98 -8.99 29.03
C PRO A 34 -11.51 -9.63 27.73
N GLY A 35 -12.56 -10.44 27.81
CA GLY A 35 -13.15 -11.09 26.62
C GLY A 35 -13.78 -10.09 25.66
N GLU A 36 -14.60 -9.16 26.18
CA GLU A 36 -15.19 -8.09 25.38
C GLU A 36 -14.14 -7.13 24.83
N ALA A 37 -13.08 -6.85 25.60
CA ALA A 37 -11.99 -6.01 25.15
C ALA A 37 -11.29 -6.58 23.91
N LEU A 38 -10.94 -7.87 23.91
CA LEU A 38 -10.30 -8.54 22.76
C LEU A 38 -11.22 -8.58 21.54
N ALA A 39 -12.53 -8.84 21.74
CA ALA A 39 -13.51 -8.81 20.67
C ALA A 39 -13.59 -7.41 20.04
N LYS A 40 -13.68 -6.35 20.84
CA LYS A 40 -13.72 -4.95 20.34
C LYS A 40 -12.43 -4.53 19.64
N ILE A 41 -11.26 -4.98 20.11
CA ILE A 41 -9.99 -4.70 19.45
C ILE A 41 -9.96 -5.33 18.06
N ALA A 42 -10.54 -6.51 17.89
CA ALA A 42 -10.62 -7.19 16.61
C ALA A 42 -11.66 -6.59 15.65
N SER A 43 -12.83 -6.17 16.15
CA SER A 43 -13.95 -5.65 15.33
C SER A 43 -13.85 -4.15 15.06
N ASP A 44 -13.55 -3.37 16.09
CA ASP A 44 -13.64 -1.90 16.07
C ASP A 44 -12.28 -1.21 16.07
N GLY A 45 -11.17 -1.97 16.21
CA GLY A 45 -9.81 -1.42 16.24
C GLY A 45 -9.44 -0.62 14.98
N PRO A 46 -8.32 0.10 14.97
CA PRO A 46 -7.38 0.21 16.09
C PRO A 46 -7.77 1.25 17.14
N PHE A 47 -7.42 0.99 18.40
CA PHE A 47 -7.45 1.97 19.50
C PHE A 47 -6.06 2.54 19.71
N GLN A 48 -5.96 3.85 20.00
CA GLN A 48 -4.67 4.48 20.32
C GLN A 48 -4.18 4.11 21.70
N VAL A 49 -5.10 4.05 22.68
CA VAL A 49 -4.79 3.73 24.07
C VAL A 49 -5.78 2.68 24.58
N VAL A 50 -5.27 1.73 25.33
CA VAL A 50 -6.06 0.79 26.15
C VAL A 50 -5.71 1.03 27.61
N VAL A 51 -6.72 1.28 28.43
CA VAL A 51 -6.62 1.43 29.89
C VAL A 51 -7.32 0.24 30.52
N SER A 52 -6.59 -0.62 31.22
CA SER A 52 -7.12 -1.86 31.78
C SER A 52 -6.95 -1.90 33.29
N ASP A 53 -7.98 -2.37 34.00
CA ASP A 53 -7.80 -2.81 35.39
C ASP A 53 -6.86 -4.01 35.42
N TYR A 54 -6.14 -4.14 36.54
CA TYR A 54 -5.27 -5.29 36.83
C TYR A 54 -6.07 -6.52 37.24
N LYS A 55 -7.00 -6.37 38.20
CA LYS A 55 -7.75 -7.49 38.79
C LYS A 55 -9.08 -7.67 38.05
N MET A 56 -9.12 -8.65 37.17
CA MET A 56 -10.35 -9.03 36.49
C MET A 56 -10.53 -10.56 36.54
N PRO A 57 -11.76 -11.06 36.58
CA PRO A 57 -12.04 -12.49 36.54
C PRO A 57 -11.55 -13.16 35.25
N GLY A 58 -10.96 -14.34 35.36
CA GLY A 58 -10.55 -15.19 34.26
C GLY A 58 -9.22 -14.81 33.59
N MET A 59 -8.93 -13.52 33.38
CA MET A 59 -7.67 -13.03 32.81
C MET A 59 -7.32 -11.70 33.45
N ASN A 60 -6.12 -11.57 34.01
CA ASN A 60 -5.66 -10.33 34.59
C ASN A 60 -5.24 -9.29 33.54
N GLY A 61 -5.08 -8.02 33.99
CA GLY A 61 -4.74 -6.92 33.10
C GLY A 61 -3.40 -7.08 32.37
N VAL A 62 -2.40 -7.72 33.00
CA VAL A 62 -1.09 -7.96 32.34
C VAL A 62 -1.22 -8.93 31.18
N GLU A 63 -1.95 -10.02 31.40
CA GLU A 63 -2.21 -11.01 30.34
C GLU A 63 -3.01 -10.40 29.19
N LEU A 64 -4.03 -9.59 29.49
CA LEU A 64 -4.81 -8.88 28.50
C LEU A 64 -3.92 -7.95 27.69
N LEU A 65 -3.15 -7.07 28.35
CA LEU A 65 -2.30 -6.08 27.67
C LEU A 65 -1.16 -6.74 26.87
N SER A 66 -0.69 -7.91 27.28
CA SER A 66 0.24 -8.72 26.49
C SER A 66 -0.40 -9.22 25.18
N LYS A 67 -1.66 -9.70 25.22
CA LYS A 67 -2.40 -10.09 24.02
C LYS A 67 -2.71 -8.89 23.12
N VAL A 68 -3.06 -7.74 23.72
CA VAL A 68 -3.23 -6.48 22.96
C VAL A 68 -1.94 -6.10 22.26
N MET A 69 -0.79 -6.24 22.90
CA MET A 69 0.52 -5.99 22.28
C MET A 69 0.77 -6.88 21.07
N ALA A 70 0.42 -8.15 21.14
CA ALA A 70 0.60 -9.10 20.04
C ALA A 70 -0.29 -8.76 18.82
N VAL A 71 -1.55 -8.38 19.06
CA VAL A 71 -2.54 -8.08 17.99
C VAL A 71 -2.41 -6.64 17.48
N SER A 72 -2.15 -5.69 18.38
CA SER A 72 -2.08 -4.26 18.07
C SER A 72 -0.86 -3.61 18.75
N PRO A 73 0.36 -3.83 18.25
CA PRO A 73 1.61 -3.42 18.92
C PRO A 73 1.75 -1.90 19.06
N LYS A 74 1.04 -1.11 18.25
CA LYS A 74 1.04 0.36 18.33
C LYS A 74 0.09 0.93 19.39
N THR A 75 -0.89 0.15 19.85
CA THR A 75 -1.78 0.58 20.92
C THR A 75 -0.96 0.79 22.19
N VAL A 76 -1.01 1.99 22.77
CA VAL A 76 -0.34 2.28 24.03
C VAL A 76 -1.19 1.77 25.19
N ARG A 77 -0.57 1.12 26.15
CA ARG A 77 -1.22 0.35 27.20
C ARG A 77 -0.97 0.98 28.56
N ILE A 78 -2.05 1.33 29.27
CA ILE A 78 -2.04 1.85 30.64
C ILE A 78 -2.71 0.80 31.53
N MET A 79 -2.20 0.59 32.71
CA MET A 79 -2.77 -0.31 33.72
C MET A 79 -3.19 0.44 34.95
N LEU A 80 -4.39 0.14 35.46
CA LEU A 80 -4.89 0.60 36.76
C LEU A 80 -4.71 -0.54 37.77
N THR A 81 -4.13 -0.26 38.92
CA THR A 81 -3.79 -1.31 39.90
C THR A 81 -4.02 -0.85 41.33
N GLY A 82 -4.33 -1.76 42.26
CA GLY A 82 -4.35 -1.49 43.69
C GLY A 82 -2.94 -1.49 44.28
N HIS A 83 -2.79 -0.91 45.48
CA HIS A 83 -1.50 -0.83 46.19
C HIS A 83 -0.83 -2.20 46.47
N ALA A 84 -1.61 -3.26 46.58
CA ALA A 84 -1.09 -4.60 46.93
C ALA A 84 -0.41 -5.32 45.73
N ASP A 85 -0.55 -4.81 44.51
CA ASP A 85 -0.14 -5.49 43.27
C ASP A 85 1.02 -4.76 42.57
N MET A 86 1.73 -3.91 43.29
CA MET A 86 2.73 -2.96 42.73
C MET A 86 3.96 -3.66 42.16
N ASP A 87 4.45 -4.73 42.77
CA ASP A 87 5.64 -5.46 42.29
C ASP A 87 5.42 -6.11 40.94
N VAL A 88 4.24 -6.69 40.70
CA VAL A 88 3.88 -7.28 39.40
C VAL A 88 3.73 -6.21 38.30
N SER A 89 3.21 -5.04 38.69
CA SER A 89 3.03 -3.91 37.77
C SER A 89 4.38 -3.34 37.33
N ILE A 90 5.37 -3.27 38.22
CA ILE A 90 6.74 -2.83 37.90
C ILE A 90 7.41 -3.80 36.89
N ALA A 91 7.25 -5.12 37.11
CA ALA A 91 7.78 -6.11 36.16
C ALA A 91 7.15 -6.00 34.79
N ALA A 92 5.84 -5.72 34.67
CA ALA A 92 5.14 -5.54 33.38
C ALA A 92 5.60 -4.28 32.62
N VAL A 93 5.91 -3.19 33.33
CA VAL A 93 6.51 -1.98 32.70
C VAL A 93 7.93 -2.27 32.22
N ASN A 94 8.75 -2.91 33.08
CA ASN A 94 10.14 -3.21 32.73
C ASN A 94 10.28 -4.18 31.54
N SER A 95 9.28 -5.05 31.33
CA SER A 95 9.22 -5.91 30.13
C SER A 95 8.67 -5.21 28.88
N GLY A 96 8.34 -3.91 28.96
CA GLY A 96 7.79 -3.14 27.84
C GLY A 96 6.34 -3.45 27.48
N GLN A 97 5.65 -4.27 28.26
CA GLN A 97 4.25 -4.65 28.02
C GLN A 97 3.26 -3.53 28.35
N VAL A 98 3.61 -2.65 29.31
CA VAL A 98 2.77 -1.55 29.79
C VAL A 98 3.57 -0.24 29.72
N PHE A 99 2.96 0.81 29.16
CA PHE A 99 3.56 2.14 29.08
C PHE A 99 3.61 2.83 30.44
N ARG A 100 2.52 2.72 31.19
CA ARG A 100 2.39 3.32 32.54
C ARG A 100 1.38 2.55 33.36
N PHE A 101 1.61 2.47 34.66
CA PHE A 101 0.59 2.06 35.61
C PHE A 101 0.15 3.23 36.51
N LEU A 102 -1.08 3.19 37.02
CA LEU A 102 -1.65 4.15 37.93
C LEU A 102 -2.27 3.39 39.09
N THR A 103 -2.01 3.85 40.29
CA THR A 103 -2.56 3.22 41.52
C THR A 103 -3.98 3.73 41.81
N LYS A 104 -4.91 2.82 42.05
CA LYS A 104 -6.26 3.13 42.52
C LYS A 104 -6.24 3.45 44.06
N PRO A 105 -6.90 4.53 44.53
CA PRO A 105 -7.66 5.50 43.78
C PRO A 105 -6.75 6.51 43.04
N CYS A 106 -7.01 6.78 41.78
CA CYS A 106 -6.31 7.82 41.03
C CYS A 106 -7.23 9.02 40.77
N SER A 107 -6.65 10.22 40.82
CA SER A 107 -7.40 11.43 40.45
C SER A 107 -7.65 11.46 38.97
N MET A 108 -8.75 12.12 38.55
CA MET A 108 -9.05 12.32 37.10
C MET A 108 -7.96 13.12 36.40
N GLU A 109 -7.30 14.03 37.08
CA GLU A 109 -6.19 14.81 36.56
C GLU A 109 -4.99 13.91 36.20
N LEU A 110 -4.63 12.99 37.13
CA LEU A 110 -3.54 12.06 36.89
C LEU A 110 -3.85 11.07 35.75
N LEU A 111 -5.08 10.54 35.74
CA LEU A 111 -5.53 9.67 34.64
C LEU A 111 -5.50 10.39 33.28
N THR A 112 -6.02 11.61 33.22
CA THR A 112 -6.03 12.44 32.00
C THR A 112 -4.61 12.73 31.53
N SER A 113 -3.70 13.11 32.44
CA SER A 113 -2.28 13.34 32.09
C SER A 113 -1.60 12.09 31.56
N ALA A 114 -1.91 10.92 32.11
CA ALA A 114 -1.36 9.65 31.63
C ALA A 114 -1.91 9.27 30.25
N ILE A 115 -3.20 9.52 30.01
CA ILE A 115 -3.84 9.32 28.70
C ILE A 115 -3.23 10.24 27.65
N ASP A 116 -3.07 11.54 27.95
CA ASP A 116 -2.46 12.49 27.01
C ASP A 116 -1.02 12.09 26.64
N ALA A 117 -0.23 11.68 27.64
CA ALA A 117 1.12 11.17 27.41
C ALA A 117 1.11 9.88 26.55
N ALA A 118 0.15 8.99 26.75
CA ALA A 118 -0.01 7.77 25.97
C ALA A 118 -0.46 8.07 24.52
N LEU A 119 -1.34 9.02 24.31
CA LEU A 119 -1.76 9.48 22.98
C LEU A 119 -0.59 10.10 22.22
N GLU A 120 0.23 10.93 22.90
CA GLU A 120 1.43 11.50 22.28
C GLU A 120 2.45 10.41 21.94
N GLN A 121 2.67 9.42 22.81
CA GLN A 121 3.51 8.27 22.50
C GLN A 121 3.00 7.49 21.29
N ASN A 122 1.70 7.24 21.20
CA ASN A 122 1.08 6.59 20.05
C ASN A 122 1.29 7.42 18.76
N ARG A 123 1.13 8.74 18.85
CA ARG A 123 1.36 9.67 17.75
C ARG A 123 2.81 9.61 17.25
N LEU A 124 3.78 9.63 18.16
CA LEU A 124 5.21 9.55 17.82
C LEU A 124 5.57 8.22 17.16
N LEU A 125 5.08 7.08 17.67
CA LEU A 125 5.28 5.76 17.07
C LEU A 125 4.70 5.67 15.65
N ASN A 126 3.58 6.34 15.39
CA ASN A 126 2.99 6.39 14.05
C ASN A 126 3.77 7.33 13.13
N LEU A 127 4.16 8.52 13.60
CA LEU A 127 4.93 9.49 12.81
C LEU A 127 6.29 8.93 12.37
N GLU A 128 7.02 8.25 13.25
CA GLU A 128 8.30 7.64 12.90
C GLU A 128 8.12 6.63 11.75
N LYS A 129 7.13 5.76 11.85
CA LYS A 129 6.85 4.77 10.81
C LYS A 129 6.43 5.41 9.49
N ASP A 130 5.57 6.44 9.55
CA ASP A 130 5.07 7.14 8.37
C ASP A 130 6.21 7.95 7.71
N LEU A 131 7.10 8.57 8.50
CA LEU A 131 8.27 9.27 7.99
C LEU A 131 9.21 8.31 7.27
N LEU A 132 9.57 7.19 7.90
CA LEU A 132 10.43 6.17 7.29
C LEU A 132 9.82 5.62 6.00
N ARG A 133 8.51 5.33 6.01
CA ARG A 133 7.79 4.85 4.83
C ARG A 133 7.77 5.89 3.72
N ASN A 134 7.42 7.13 4.04
CA ASN A 134 7.33 8.21 3.04
C ASN A 134 8.70 8.54 2.46
N THR A 135 9.75 8.53 3.28
CA THR A 135 11.13 8.74 2.81
C THR A 135 11.56 7.60 1.87
N LEU A 136 11.28 6.35 2.24
CA LEU A 136 11.60 5.20 1.39
C LEU A 136 10.85 5.26 0.06
N LEU A 137 9.53 5.47 0.09
CA LEU A 137 8.72 5.58 -1.11
C LEU A 137 9.12 6.76 -1.99
N GLY A 138 9.40 7.93 -1.37
CA GLY A 138 9.89 9.11 -2.08
C GLY A 138 11.21 8.86 -2.78
N SER A 139 12.18 8.23 -2.10
CA SER A 139 13.48 7.88 -2.68
C SER A 139 13.33 6.88 -3.85
N ILE A 140 12.48 5.88 -3.71
CA ILE A 140 12.19 4.91 -4.77
C ILE A 140 11.53 5.59 -5.97
N ASN A 141 10.57 6.48 -5.75
CA ASN A 141 9.93 7.22 -6.83
C ASN A 141 10.93 8.05 -7.63
N VAL A 142 11.85 8.75 -6.96
CA VAL A 142 12.92 9.51 -7.65
C VAL A 142 13.80 8.58 -8.49
N ILE A 143 14.19 7.42 -7.99
CA ILE A 143 14.97 6.44 -8.75
C ILE A 143 14.19 5.97 -9.97
N VAL A 144 12.91 5.66 -9.82
CA VAL A 144 12.05 5.21 -10.92
C VAL A 144 11.86 6.33 -11.96
N GLU A 145 11.72 7.58 -11.54
CA GLU A 145 11.69 8.73 -12.45
C GLU A 145 12.99 8.84 -13.26
N ILE A 146 14.15 8.77 -12.61
CA ILE A 146 15.44 8.78 -13.31
C ILE A 146 15.54 7.62 -14.31
N LEU A 147 15.13 6.42 -13.91
CA LEU A 147 15.16 5.25 -14.77
C LEU A 147 14.17 5.35 -15.94
N SER A 148 13.05 6.06 -15.77
CA SER A 148 12.09 6.32 -16.87
C SER A 148 12.70 7.16 -18.00
N LEU A 149 13.75 7.90 -17.71
CA LEU A 149 14.48 8.68 -18.68
C LEU A 149 15.47 7.83 -19.49
N VAL A 150 16.01 6.78 -18.86
CA VAL A 150 16.98 5.87 -19.47
C VAL A 150 16.25 4.80 -20.31
N ASN A 151 15.12 4.30 -19.82
CA ASN A 151 14.32 3.28 -20.50
C ASN A 151 12.82 3.57 -20.37
N PRO A 152 12.27 4.46 -21.22
CA PRO A 152 10.85 4.83 -21.19
C PRO A 152 9.88 3.66 -21.36
N LEU A 153 10.25 2.63 -22.12
CA LEU A 153 9.44 1.43 -22.37
C LEU A 153 9.19 0.65 -21.06
N ALA A 154 10.26 0.35 -20.31
CA ALA A 154 10.17 -0.43 -19.10
C ALA A 154 9.47 0.35 -17.97
N PHE A 155 9.78 1.63 -17.81
CA PHE A 155 9.31 2.41 -16.66
C PHE A 155 7.92 3.01 -16.84
N GLY A 156 7.50 3.34 -18.06
CA GLY A 156 6.09 3.64 -18.34
C GLY A 156 5.18 2.45 -18.04
N ARG A 157 5.69 1.24 -18.23
CA ARG A 157 5.02 -0.01 -17.84
C ARG A 157 4.88 -0.14 -16.32
N SER A 158 5.93 0.15 -15.56
CA SER A 158 5.90 0.09 -14.08
C SER A 158 4.77 0.92 -13.49
N ASP A 159 4.52 2.12 -14.03
CA ASP A 159 3.47 3.00 -13.51
C ASP A 159 2.07 2.49 -13.85
N ARG A 160 1.84 1.91 -15.04
CA ARG A 160 0.57 1.27 -15.38
C ARG A 160 0.27 0.09 -14.47
N ILE A 161 1.27 -0.80 -14.28
CA ILE A 161 1.15 -1.97 -13.39
C ILE A 161 0.87 -1.52 -11.95
N ARG A 162 1.60 -0.50 -11.46
CA ARG A 162 1.41 0.06 -10.11
C ARG A 162 -0.02 0.56 -9.90
N ARG A 163 -0.56 1.34 -10.86
CA ARG A 163 -1.93 1.86 -10.76
C ARG A 163 -2.94 0.73 -10.70
N LEU A 164 -2.87 -0.24 -11.60
CA LEU A 164 -3.78 -1.38 -11.60
C LEU A 164 -3.70 -2.18 -10.29
N VAL A 165 -2.50 -2.45 -9.79
CA VAL A 165 -2.29 -3.12 -8.50
C VAL A 165 -2.91 -2.32 -7.36
N MET A 166 -2.76 -1.00 -7.33
CA MET A 166 -3.34 -0.15 -6.28
C MET A 166 -4.86 -0.12 -6.31
N GLU A 167 -5.47 -0.07 -7.49
CA GLU A 167 -6.92 -0.13 -7.64
C GLU A 167 -7.50 -1.48 -7.22
N LEU A 168 -6.84 -2.58 -7.61
CA LEU A 168 -7.22 -3.93 -7.18
C LEU A 168 -7.10 -4.09 -5.66
N THR A 169 -6.01 -3.63 -5.05
CA THR A 169 -5.82 -3.70 -3.59
C THR A 169 -6.86 -2.89 -2.83
N LYS A 170 -7.24 -1.72 -3.35
CA LYS A 170 -8.31 -0.87 -2.81
C LYS A 170 -9.68 -1.54 -2.94
N SER A 171 -10.01 -2.09 -4.10
CA SER A 171 -11.27 -2.80 -4.36
C SER A 171 -11.44 -4.00 -3.43
N LEU A 172 -10.36 -4.75 -3.19
CA LEU A 172 -10.34 -5.93 -2.32
C LEU A 172 -10.09 -5.60 -0.85
N LYS A 173 -9.90 -4.32 -0.50
CA LYS A 173 -9.58 -3.85 0.88
C LYS A 173 -8.40 -4.60 1.51
N LEU A 174 -7.35 -4.87 0.71
CA LEU A 174 -6.21 -5.64 1.19
C LEU A 174 -5.38 -4.83 2.21
N PRO A 175 -4.97 -5.46 3.31
CA PRO A 175 -4.05 -4.84 4.26
C PRO A 175 -2.65 -4.71 3.66
N ASN A 176 -1.85 -3.78 4.20
CA ASN A 176 -0.45 -3.57 3.80
C ASN A 176 -0.24 -3.37 2.27
N SER A 177 -1.10 -2.59 1.63
CA SER A 177 -1.07 -2.33 0.18
C SER A 177 0.29 -1.81 -0.35
N SER A 178 1.09 -1.16 0.52
CA SER A 178 2.40 -0.62 0.16
C SER A 178 3.42 -1.65 -0.35
N LYS A 179 3.37 -2.89 0.12
CA LYS A 179 4.27 -3.94 -0.39
C LYS A 179 3.92 -4.34 -1.84
N TYR A 180 2.64 -4.36 -2.17
CA TYR A 180 2.18 -4.64 -3.53
C TYR A 180 2.48 -3.49 -4.49
N GLU A 181 2.32 -2.26 -4.01
CA GLU A 181 2.72 -1.05 -4.74
C GLU A 181 4.21 -1.06 -5.07
N LEU A 182 5.06 -1.33 -4.08
CA LEU A 182 6.51 -1.44 -4.26
C LEU A 182 6.88 -2.57 -5.21
N ALA A 183 6.24 -3.74 -5.11
CA ALA A 183 6.50 -4.87 -6.01
C ALA A 183 6.16 -4.50 -7.47
N ALA A 184 5.04 -3.82 -7.70
CA ALA A 184 4.66 -3.35 -9.02
C ALA A 184 5.66 -2.31 -9.57
N LEU A 185 5.99 -1.30 -8.77
CA LEU A 185 6.88 -0.21 -9.15
C LEU A 185 8.29 -0.70 -9.48
N LEU A 186 8.81 -1.63 -8.67
CA LEU A 186 10.17 -2.15 -8.79
C LEU A 186 10.29 -3.35 -9.74
N SER A 187 9.18 -3.92 -10.19
CA SER A 187 9.15 -5.14 -11.02
C SER A 187 9.95 -5.04 -12.32
N GLN A 188 10.07 -3.82 -12.87
CA GLN A 188 10.73 -3.58 -14.15
C GLN A 188 12.18 -3.07 -14.03
N ILE A 189 12.73 -2.95 -12.83
CA ILE A 189 14.11 -2.45 -12.63
C ILE A 189 15.13 -3.31 -13.39
N GLY A 190 14.96 -4.63 -13.38
CA GLY A 190 15.84 -5.56 -14.09
C GLY A 190 15.85 -5.41 -15.60
N CYS A 191 14.82 -4.80 -16.16
CA CYS A 191 14.74 -4.52 -17.60
C CYS A 191 15.85 -3.58 -18.08
N VAL A 192 16.48 -2.79 -17.18
CA VAL A 192 17.66 -1.98 -17.50
C VAL A 192 18.83 -2.83 -18.00
N THR A 193 18.92 -4.09 -17.56
CA THR A 193 19.99 -5.02 -17.96
C THR A 193 19.63 -5.85 -19.19
N VAL A 194 18.40 -5.73 -19.70
CA VAL A 194 17.90 -6.47 -20.86
C VAL A 194 18.03 -5.59 -22.10
N PRO A 195 18.59 -6.09 -23.22
CA PRO A 195 18.65 -5.34 -24.49
C PRO A 195 17.26 -4.84 -24.92
N GLU A 196 17.20 -3.62 -25.44
CA GLU A 196 15.95 -2.96 -25.81
C GLU A 196 15.16 -3.76 -26.85
N GLU A 197 15.85 -4.40 -27.79
CA GLU A 197 15.25 -5.24 -28.84
C GLU A 197 14.43 -6.39 -28.24
N ILE A 198 14.90 -7.01 -27.15
CA ILE A 198 14.20 -8.07 -26.43
C ILE A 198 12.94 -7.51 -25.74
N LEU A 199 13.05 -6.32 -25.13
CA LEU A 199 11.92 -5.66 -24.48
C LEU A 199 10.84 -5.28 -25.52
N VAL A 200 11.25 -4.74 -26.67
CA VAL A 200 10.32 -4.40 -27.76
C VAL A 200 9.59 -5.64 -28.26
N LYS A 201 10.30 -6.74 -28.53
CA LYS A 201 9.68 -8.03 -28.91
C LYS A 201 8.69 -8.52 -27.86
N ARG A 202 9.10 -8.54 -26.58
CA ARG A 202 8.27 -9.00 -25.47
C ARG A 202 6.98 -8.21 -25.33
N TYR A 203 7.07 -6.86 -25.43
CA TYR A 203 5.92 -5.98 -25.23
C TYR A 203 5.04 -5.84 -26.46
N SER A 204 5.54 -6.16 -27.66
CA SER A 204 4.72 -6.28 -28.87
C SER A 204 4.04 -7.64 -29.03
N GLY A 205 4.17 -8.53 -28.03
CA GLY A 205 3.57 -9.88 -28.08
C GLY A 205 4.28 -10.86 -29.00
N GLN A 206 5.47 -10.52 -29.48
CA GLN A 206 6.30 -11.43 -30.28
C GLN A 206 6.95 -12.49 -29.38
N GLY A 207 7.07 -13.72 -29.88
CA GLY A 207 7.75 -14.79 -29.16
C GLY A 207 9.25 -14.50 -29.02
N LEU A 208 9.79 -14.75 -27.83
CA LEU A 208 11.21 -14.66 -27.57
C LEU A 208 11.90 -15.99 -27.90
N SER A 209 13.14 -15.96 -28.38
CA SER A 209 13.98 -17.16 -28.45
C SER A 209 14.32 -17.66 -27.03
N PRO A 210 14.77 -18.92 -26.85
CA PRO A 210 15.19 -19.43 -25.55
C PRO A 210 16.28 -18.57 -24.89
N GLU A 211 17.22 -18.04 -25.66
CA GLU A 211 18.30 -17.16 -25.19
C GLU A 211 17.76 -15.79 -24.75
N GLU A 212 16.85 -15.21 -25.54
CA GLU A 212 16.17 -13.94 -25.22
C GLU A 212 15.31 -14.08 -23.95
N GLN A 213 14.57 -15.20 -23.82
CA GLN A 213 13.80 -15.50 -22.62
C GLN A 213 14.71 -15.63 -21.39
N HIS A 214 15.85 -16.31 -21.55
CA HIS A 214 16.84 -16.45 -20.46
C HIS A 214 17.44 -15.09 -20.05
N ALA A 215 17.67 -14.20 -20.99
CA ALA A 215 18.15 -12.84 -20.69
C ALA A 215 17.10 -12.04 -19.93
N PHE A 216 15.82 -12.12 -20.31
CA PHE A 216 14.70 -11.49 -19.62
C PHE A 216 14.52 -12.04 -18.20
N ASP A 217 14.51 -13.37 -18.04
CA ASP A 217 14.39 -14.03 -16.73
C ASP A 217 15.53 -13.67 -15.78
N ARG A 218 16.74 -13.52 -16.32
CA ARG A 218 17.91 -13.06 -15.54
C ARG A 218 17.69 -11.64 -14.99
N GLY A 219 17.08 -10.74 -15.76
CA GLY A 219 16.70 -9.40 -15.31
C GLY A 219 15.79 -9.45 -14.09
N ILE A 220 14.75 -10.31 -14.11
CA ILE A 220 13.82 -10.51 -13.00
C ILE A 220 14.56 -11.04 -11.76
N ARG A 221 15.41 -12.08 -11.91
CA ARG A 221 16.21 -12.63 -10.80
C ARG A 221 17.14 -11.60 -10.19
N THR A 222 17.78 -10.77 -11.02
CA THR A 222 18.65 -9.69 -10.58
C THR A 222 17.87 -8.65 -9.77
N THR A 223 16.68 -8.25 -10.24
CA THR A 223 15.79 -7.33 -9.52
C THR A 223 15.46 -7.88 -8.13
N SER A 224 14.96 -9.11 -8.05
CA SER A 224 14.62 -9.74 -6.78
C SER A 224 15.81 -9.76 -5.83
N ALA A 225 16.99 -10.18 -6.32
CA ALA A 225 18.21 -10.24 -5.51
C ALA A 225 18.68 -8.87 -4.99
N LEU A 226 18.52 -7.81 -5.77
CA LEU A 226 18.85 -6.44 -5.37
C LEU A 226 17.87 -5.92 -4.31
N ILE A 227 16.57 -6.11 -4.54
CA ILE A 227 15.52 -5.65 -3.62
C ILE A 227 15.62 -6.34 -2.26
N LYS A 228 15.92 -7.63 -2.23
CA LYS A 228 16.11 -8.39 -0.98
C LYS A 228 17.31 -7.93 -0.14
N LYS A 229 18.24 -7.16 -0.69
CA LYS A 229 19.32 -6.52 0.09
C LYS A 229 18.85 -5.32 0.90
N ILE A 230 17.66 -4.79 0.60
CA ILE A 230 17.09 -3.65 1.34
C ILE A 230 16.28 -4.22 2.51
N PRO A 231 16.62 -3.88 3.76
CA PRO A 231 15.89 -4.37 4.93
C PRO A 231 14.38 -4.10 4.83
N ARG A 232 13.57 -5.10 5.17
CA ARG A 232 12.09 -5.07 5.14
C ARG A 232 11.47 -5.10 3.73
N LEU A 233 12.25 -5.30 2.68
CA LEU A 233 11.76 -5.49 1.30
C LEU A 233 11.96 -6.92 0.80
N GLU A 234 12.33 -7.87 1.67
CA GLU A 234 12.54 -9.28 1.30
C GLU A 234 11.28 -9.85 0.64
N GLU A 235 10.11 -9.63 1.24
CA GLU A 235 8.80 -10.09 0.70
C GLU A 235 8.48 -9.45 -0.66
N VAL A 236 8.88 -8.19 -0.87
CA VAL A 236 8.74 -7.51 -2.18
C VAL A 236 9.58 -8.21 -3.23
N GLY A 237 10.82 -8.58 -2.89
CA GLY A 237 11.70 -9.35 -3.78
C GLY A 237 11.14 -10.73 -4.11
N ASP A 238 10.48 -11.41 -3.15
CA ASP A 238 9.80 -12.69 -3.38
C ASP A 238 8.62 -12.55 -4.33
N ILE A 239 7.78 -11.53 -4.15
CA ILE A 239 6.66 -11.22 -5.05
C ILE A 239 7.17 -11.00 -6.48
N ILE A 240 8.27 -10.26 -6.67
CA ILE A 240 8.85 -10.00 -7.98
C ILE A 240 9.37 -11.29 -8.61
N LEU A 241 10.03 -12.16 -7.83
CA LEU A 241 10.59 -13.42 -8.33
C LEU A 241 9.52 -14.38 -8.85
N CYS A 242 8.32 -14.37 -8.25
CA CYS A 242 7.20 -15.21 -8.66
C CYS A 242 6.67 -14.93 -10.09
N GLN A 243 7.18 -13.90 -10.79
CA GLN A 243 6.92 -13.70 -12.22
C GLN A 243 7.45 -14.86 -13.07
N LEU A 244 8.51 -15.56 -12.61
CA LEU A 244 9.13 -16.67 -13.32
C LEU A 244 8.38 -18.00 -13.13
N ASP A 245 7.77 -18.17 -11.96
CA ASP A 245 7.06 -19.38 -11.58
C ASP A 245 5.58 -19.06 -11.32
N SER A 246 4.67 -19.88 -11.86
CA SER A 246 3.23 -19.72 -11.56
C SER A 246 2.98 -20.10 -10.09
N PRO A 247 2.49 -19.18 -9.25
CA PRO A 247 2.21 -19.48 -7.85
C PRO A 247 1.14 -20.59 -7.76
N SER A 248 1.43 -21.64 -7.00
CA SER A 248 0.42 -22.67 -6.71
C SER A 248 -0.68 -22.10 -5.80
N LEU A 249 -1.92 -22.58 -5.97
CA LEU A 249 -3.08 -22.11 -5.18
C LEU A 249 -2.97 -22.38 -3.67
N GLU A 250 -2.10 -23.32 -3.29
CA GLU A 250 -2.04 -23.89 -1.95
C GLU A 250 -1.04 -23.21 -1.00
N VAL A 251 -0.23 -22.23 -1.47
CA VAL A 251 0.80 -21.60 -0.64
C VAL A 251 0.29 -20.26 -0.08
N GLU A 252 0.23 -20.13 1.24
CA GLU A 252 0.06 -18.86 1.95
C GLU A 252 1.15 -17.87 1.51
N GLY A 253 0.79 -16.64 1.14
CA GLY A 253 1.72 -15.63 0.64
C GLY A 253 1.67 -15.40 -0.87
N THR A 254 0.98 -16.23 -1.64
CA THR A 254 0.89 -16.10 -3.12
C THR A 254 0.00 -14.96 -3.61
N LEU A 255 -0.78 -14.30 -2.76
CA LEU A 255 -1.71 -13.24 -3.17
C LEU A 255 -0.98 -12.09 -3.87
N GLY A 256 0.13 -11.61 -3.33
CA GLY A 256 0.93 -10.54 -3.93
C GLY A 256 1.50 -10.95 -5.29
N ALA A 257 1.97 -12.19 -5.41
CA ALA A 257 2.47 -12.75 -6.66
C ALA A 257 1.37 -12.84 -7.74
N ARG A 258 0.20 -13.33 -7.39
CA ARG A 258 -0.96 -13.42 -8.30
C ARG A 258 -1.45 -12.04 -8.73
N LEU A 259 -1.46 -11.09 -7.80
CA LEU A 259 -1.84 -9.70 -8.06
C LEU A 259 -0.88 -9.05 -9.07
N LEU A 260 0.43 -9.21 -8.87
CA LEU A 260 1.44 -8.70 -9.78
C LEU A 260 1.35 -9.39 -11.15
N LEU A 261 1.21 -10.72 -11.18
CA LEU A 261 1.07 -11.49 -12.43
C LEU A 261 -0.17 -11.09 -13.22
N LEU A 262 -1.32 -10.91 -12.53
CA LEU A 262 -2.55 -10.44 -13.20
C LEU A 262 -2.33 -9.08 -13.85
N ALA A 263 -1.70 -8.15 -13.15
CA ALA A 263 -1.45 -6.81 -13.65
C ALA A 263 -0.46 -6.81 -14.82
N LEU A 264 0.58 -7.64 -14.77
CA LEU A 264 1.56 -7.80 -15.85
C LEU A 264 0.91 -8.41 -17.10
N ASP A 265 0.18 -9.51 -16.95
CA ASP A 265 -0.44 -10.22 -18.07
C ASP A 265 -1.59 -9.37 -18.69
N TYR A 266 -2.31 -8.59 -17.88
CA TYR A 266 -3.29 -7.61 -18.37
C TYR A 266 -2.62 -6.50 -19.20
N ASP A 267 -1.51 -5.94 -18.70
CA ASP A 267 -0.75 -4.92 -19.42
C ASP A 267 -0.17 -5.47 -20.74
N ASP A 268 0.36 -6.69 -20.76
CA ASP A 268 0.84 -7.35 -21.97
C ASP A 268 -0.27 -7.47 -23.03
N LEU A 269 -1.47 -7.91 -22.65
CA LEU A 269 -2.61 -8.05 -23.55
C LEU A 269 -3.09 -6.71 -24.10
N THR A 270 -3.13 -5.67 -23.27
CA THR A 270 -3.54 -4.33 -23.71
C THR A 270 -2.49 -3.64 -24.58
N LEU A 271 -1.19 -3.91 -24.33
CA LEU A 271 -0.11 -3.47 -25.21
C LEU A 271 -0.15 -4.17 -26.59
N ALA A 272 -0.56 -5.44 -26.62
CA ALA A 272 -0.79 -6.17 -27.87
C ALA A 272 -2.06 -5.71 -28.62
N GLY A 273 -2.74 -4.66 -28.17
CA GLY A 273 -3.89 -4.03 -28.86
C GLY A 273 -5.25 -4.61 -28.50
N LYS A 274 -5.35 -5.51 -27.48
CA LYS A 274 -6.66 -5.99 -27.01
C LYS A 274 -7.39 -4.91 -26.22
N SER A 275 -8.72 -4.86 -26.34
CA SER A 275 -9.55 -4.05 -25.45
C SER A 275 -9.47 -4.55 -24.01
N GLY A 276 -9.84 -3.72 -23.02
CA GLY A 276 -9.86 -4.15 -21.61
C GLY A 276 -10.75 -5.38 -21.37
N GLU A 277 -11.92 -5.43 -22.03
CA GLU A 277 -12.82 -6.58 -21.98
C GLU A 277 -12.24 -7.85 -22.61
N ASP A 278 -11.59 -7.71 -23.80
CA ASP A 278 -10.98 -8.87 -24.47
C ASP A 278 -9.78 -9.40 -23.69
N ALA A 279 -8.99 -8.49 -23.07
CA ALA A 279 -7.92 -8.87 -22.17
C ALA A 279 -8.47 -9.64 -20.95
N LEU A 280 -9.54 -9.15 -20.32
CA LEU A 280 -10.19 -9.84 -19.21
C LEU A 280 -10.68 -11.24 -19.61
N ARG A 281 -11.38 -11.37 -20.75
CA ARG A 281 -11.84 -12.68 -21.25
C ARG A 281 -10.68 -13.67 -21.46
N GLU A 282 -9.53 -13.18 -21.91
CA GLU A 282 -8.33 -14.02 -22.09
C GLU A 282 -7.75 -14.48 -20.74
N LEU A 283 -7.71 -13.58 -19.75
CA LEU A 283 -7.24 -13.91 -18.40
C LEU A 283 -8.19 -14.87 -17.68
N GLN A 284 -9.49 -14.73 -17.88
CA GLN A 284 -10.51 -15.63 -17.33
C GLN A 284 -10.40 -17.09 -17.84
N LYS A 285 -9.70 -17.33 -18.94
CA LYS A 285 -9.41 -18.71 -19.41
C LYS A 285 -8.39 -19.46 -18.51
N ARG A 286 -7.69 -18.74 -17.63
CA ARG A 286 -6.65 -19.28 -16.74
C ARG A 286 -6.91 -18.94 -15.26
N PRO A 287 -8.08 -19.28 -14.71
CA PRO A 287 -8.48 -18.84 -13.37
C PRO A 287 -7.57 -19.38 -12.27
N GLN A 288 -6.93 -20.54 -12.46
CA GLN A 288 -6.02 -21.14 -11.49
C GLN A 288 -4.76 -20.28 -11.27
N ARG A 289 -4.33 -19.51 -12.29
CA ARG A 289 -3.14 -18.65 -12.23
C ARG A 289 -3.34 -17.41 -11.35
N TYR A 290 -4.54 -16.83 -11.36
CA TYR A 290 -4.81 -15.55 -10.70
C TYR A 290 -5.72 -15.67 -9.47
N GLY A 291 -6.67 -16.60 -9.51
CA GLY A 291 -7.73 -16.77 -8.53
C GLY A 291 -8.98 -15.96 -8.86
N ALA A 292 -10.15 -16.55 -8.60
CA ALA A 292 -11.44 -15.94 -8.90
C ALA A 292 -11.67 -14.54 -8.27
N PRO A 293 -11.25 -14.27 -7.01
CA PRO A 293 -11.46 -12.95 -6.41
C PRO A 293 -10.73 -11.80 -7.13
N LEU A 294 -9.51 -12.05 -7.64
CA LEU A 294 -8.75 -11.04 -8.38
C LEU A 294 -9.35 -10.76 -9.76
N LEU A 295 -9.81 -11.80 -10.46
CA LEU A 295 -10.49 -11.65 -11.75
C LEU A 295 -11.82 -10.89 -11.60
N ALA A 296 -12.61 -11.19 -10.59
CA ALA A 296 -13.84 -10.46 -10.29
C ALA A 296 -13.58 -8.99 -9.90
N ALA A 297 -12.50 -8.73 -9.18
CA ALA A 297 -12.10 -7.35 -8.87
C ALA A 297 -11.68 -6.58 -10.12
N LEU A 298 -10.95 -7.20 -11.05
CA LEU A 298 -10.58 -6.59 -12.34
C LEU A 298 -11.83 -6.31 -13.19
N GLU A 299 -12.77 -7.25 -13.29
CA GLU A 299 -14.03 -7.07 -13.99
C GLU A 299 -14.82 -5.87 -13.48
N LYS A 300 -14.92 -5.75 -12.15
CA LYS A 300 -15.60 -4.62 -11.50
C LYS A 300 -14.91 -3.27 -11.79
N LEU A 301 -13.59 -3.25 -11.86
CA LEU A 301 -12.83 -2.03 -12.19
C LEU A 301 -13.11 -1.60 -13.63
N LEU A 302 -13.06 -2.54 -14.57
CA LEU A 302 -13.29 -2.24 -15.99
C LEU A 302 -14.72 -1.77 -16.26
N ALA A 303 -15.73 -2.32 -15.56
CA ALA A 303 -17.11 -1.86 -15.66
C ALA A 303 -17.32 -0.43 -15.13
N GLY A 304 -16.36 0.12 -14.35
CA GLY A 304 -16.41 1.50 -13.83
C GLY A 304 -15.58 2.50 -14.62
N GLU A 305 -14.79 2.07 -15.61
CA GLU A 305 -13.85 2.94 -16.37
C GLU A 305 -14.48 3.67 -17.56
N ASP A 306 -15.75 3.49 -17.88
CA ASP A 306 -16.39 4.00 -19.12
C ASP A 306 -16.47 5.54 -19.26
N CYS A 307 -15.80 6.33 -18.40
CA CYS A 307 -15.92 7.81 -18.38
C CYS A 307 -14.62 8.60 -18.42
N HIS A 308 -13.49 8.05 -18.91
CA HIS A 308 -12.29 8.87 -19.05
C HIS A 308 -12.28 9.60 -20.39
N ARG A 309 -12.52 10.92 -20.37
CA ARG A 309 -12.44 11.77 -21.56
C ARG A 309 -10.98 11.96 -21.96
N ILE A 310 -10.59 11.42 -23.13
CA ILE A 310 -9.30 11.73 -23.75
C ILE A 310 -9.36 13.16 -24.29
N MET A 311 -8.35 13.95 -23.95
CA MET A 311 -8.16 15.30 -24.44
C MET A 311 -6.93 15.35 -25.35
N ASP A 312 -7.05 16.12 -26.42
CA ASP A 312 -5.98 16.37 -27.35
C ASP A 312 -5.36 17.74 -27.01
N LEU A 313 -4.14 17.72 -26.49
CA LEU A 313 -3.44 18.92 -26.06
C LEU A 313 -2.13 19.12 -26.82
N ARG A 314 -1.70 20.38 -26.91
CA ARG A 314 -0.32 20.68 -27.29
C ARG A 314 0.59 20.55 -26.07
N LEU A 315 1.90 20.43 -26.31
CA LEU A 315 2.91 20.31 -25.26
C LEU A 315 2.77 21.41 -24.19
N ALA A 316 2.51 22.66 -24.62
CA ALA A 316 2.30 23.80 -23.70
C ALA A 316 1.01 23.72 -22.85
N GLY A 317 0.09 22.82 -23.17
CA GLY A 317 -1.15 22.61 -22.43
C GLY A 317 -1.09 21.41 -21.47
N LEU A 318 0.05 20.74 -21.36
CA LEU A 318 0.20 19.63 -20.43
C LEU A 318 0.39 20.15 -19.00
N GLU A 319 -0.24 19.47 -18.04
CA GLU A 319 -0.13 19.77 -16.62
C GLU A 319 0.31 18.52 -15.82
N PRO A 320 1.05 18.72 -14.72
CA PRO A 320 1.37 17.62 -13.81
C PRO A 320 0.12 16.94 -13.27
N GLY A 321 0.15 15.60 -13.23
CA GLY A 321 -0.98 14.77 -12.83
C GLY A 321 -1.79 14.20 -14.00
N MET A 322 -1.67 14.75 -15.21
CA MET A 322 -2.27 14.17 -16.43
C MET A 322 -1.64 12.83 -16.76
N ILE A 323 -2.42 11.93 -17.39
CA ILE A 323 -1.98 10.60 -17.78
C ILE A 323 -1.95 10.51 -19.31
N LEU A 324 -0.85 10.04 -19.88
CA LEU A 324 -0.75 9.85 -21.31
C LEU A 324 -1.69 8.75 -21.81
N ALA A 325 -2.62 9.07 -22.69
CA ALA A 325 -3.52 8.11 -23.32
C ALA A 325 -2.85 7.33 -24.47
N ARG A 326 -1.82 7.93 -25.09
CA ARG A 326 -1.00 7.32 -26.17
C ARG A 326 0.48 7.61 -25.94
N ASP A 327 1.33 6.86 -26.67
CA ASP A 327 2.77 7.12 -26.73
C ASP A 327 3.05 8.53 -27.27
N VAL A 328 4.00 9.22 -26.66
CA VAL A 328 4.55 10.48 -27.19
C VAL A 328 5.84 10.17 -27.94
N ARG A 329 5.88 10.52 -29.21
CA ARG A 329 7.02 10.27 -30.11
C ARG A 329 7.54 11.59 -30.67
N ALA A 330 8.84 11.63 -30.92
CA ALA A 330 9.45 12.68 -31.70
C ALA A 330 9.14 12.50 -33.20
N MET A 331 9.34 13.53 -34.01
CA MET A 331 9.09 13.52 -35.45
C MET A 331 9.94 12.49 -36.20
N ASP A 332 11.07 12.07 -35.65
CA ASP A 332 11.93 11.01 -36.18
C ASP A 332 11.45 9.58 -35.83
N GLY A 333 10.34 9.47 -35.06
CA GLY A 333 9.76 8.21 -34.59
C GLY A 333 10.29 7.73 -33.25
N THR A 334 11.30 8.40 -32.68
CA THR A 334 11.86 8.04 -31.34
C THR A 334 10.78 8.11 -30.27
N LEU A 335 10.66 7.06 -29.47
CA LEU A 335 9.75 7.04 -28.31
C LEU A 335 10.30 7.94 -27.20
N MET A 336 9.56 8.98 -26.89
CA MET A 336 9.92 9.91 -25.80
C MET A 336 9.30 9.48 -24.48
N LEU A 337 8.00 9.19 -24.48
CA LEU A 337 7.26 8.72 -23.30
C LEU A 337 6.22 7.68 -23.75
N SER A 338 6.01 6.66 -22.93
CA SER A 338 5.01 5.64 -23.20
C SER A 338 3.62 6.00 -22.67
N ARG A 339 2.59 5.48 -23.32
CA ARG A 339 1.21 5.62 -22.85
C ARG A 339 1.08 5.17 -21.39
N GLY A 340 0.16 5.78 -20.68
CA GLY A 340 -0.15 5.45 -19.30
C GLY A 340 0.79 6.09 -18.28
N LEU A 341 1.84 6.78 -18.68
CA LEU A 341 2.71 7.52 -17.78
C LEU A 341 1.98 8.74 -17.20
N VAL A 342 2.13 8.96 -15.89
CA VAL A 342 1.67 10.21 -15.25
C VAL A 342 2.71 11.29 -15.50
N ILE A 343 2.26 12.43 -16.01
CA ILE A 343 3.11 13.60 -16.23
C ILE A 343 3.44 14.21 -14.87
N THR A 344 4.70 14.15 -14.46
CA THR A 344 5.22 14.90 -13.30
C THR A 344 5.80 16.24 -13.77
N SER A 345 6.01 17.16 -12.83
CA SER A 345 6.68 18.45 -13.14
C SER A 345 8.02 18.22 -13.82
N PHE A 346 8.79 17.24 -13.33
CA PHE A 346 10.10 16.88 -13.88
C PHE A 346 10.02 16.34 -15.33
N ILE A 347 9.05 15.46 -15.61
CA ILE A 347 8.82 14.94 -16.96
C ILE A 347 8.39 16.05 -17.92
N LEU A 348 7.54 16.96 -17.44
CA LEU A 348 7.09 18.10 -18.22
C LEU A 348 8.25 19.05 -18.57
N ASP A 349 9.07 19.44 -17.59
CA ASP A 349 10.25 20.29 -17.81
C ASP A 349 11.23 19.66 -18.81
N ARG A 350 11.40 18.35 -18.72
CA ARG A 350 12.24 17.62 -19.68
C ARG A 350 11.67 17.60 -21.07
N LEU A 351 10.36 17.32 -21.24
CA LEU A 351 9.71 17.35 -22.57
C LEU A 351 9.87 18.73 -23.22
N LEU A 352 9.67 19.79 -22.45
CA LEU A 352 9.85 21.16 -22.90
C LEU A 352 11.30 21.40 -23.34
N SER A 353 12.28 20.98 -22.54
CA SER A 353 13.71 21.14 -22.87
C SER A 353 14.14 20.34 -24.10
N LEU A 354 13.57 19.14 -24.30
CA LEU A 354 13.90 18.30 -25.44
C LEU A 354 13.17 18.73 -26.73
N SER A 355 12.00 19.34 -26.61
CA SER A 355 11.21 19.79 -27.78
C SER A 355 11.94 20.82 -28.64
N ASP A 356 12.88 21.56 -28.08
CA ASP A 356 13.72 22.52 -28.79
C ASP A 356 14.71 21.83 -29.75
N THR A 357 15.13 20.60 -29.40
CA THR A 357 16.11 19.83 -30.21
C THR A 357 15.47 18.67 -30.97
N LEU A 358 14.41 18.08 -30.43
CA LEU A 358 13.67 16.96 -30.99
C LEU A 358 12.18 17.33 -31.03
N PRO A 359 11.67 17.86 -32.15
CA PRO A 359 10.25 18.19 -32.28
C PRO A 359 9.36 17.00 -32.01
N ILE A 360 8.30 17.20 -31.25
CA ILE A 360 7.38 16.15 -30.78
C ILE A 360 6.14 16.14 -31.67
N HIS A 361 5.59 14.96 -31.94
CA HIS A 361 4.30 14.83 -32.61
C HIS A 361 3.17 15.39 -31.73
N GLU A 362 2.44 16.36 -32.22
CA GLU A 362 1.22 16.91 -31.62
C GLU A 362 -0.02 16.55 -32.49
N PRO A 363 -1.21 16.42 -31.90
CA PRO A 363 -1.53 16.64 -30.49
C PRO A 363 -1.10 15.48 -29.61
N ILE A 364 -0.85 15.76 -28.32
CA ILE A 364 -0.58 14.77 -27.28
C ILE A 364 -1.92 14.38 -26.65
N HIS A 365 -2.20 13.08 -26.61
CA HIS A 365 -3.44 12.53 -26.08
C HIS A 365 -3.29 12.25 -24.59
N VAL A 366 -4.11 12.91 -23.74
CA VAL A 366 -4.05 12.78 -22.27
C VAL A 366 -5.42 12.54 -21.66
N ILE A 367 -5.41 12.00 -20.44
CA ILE A 367 -6.56 11.86 -19.55
C ILE A 367 -6.36 12.83 -18.38
N SER A 368 -7.36 13.68 -18.09
CA SER A 368 -7.30 14.60 -16.94
C SER A 368 -7.52 13.87 -15.63
N PRO A 369 -6.80 14.21 -14.55
CA PRO A 369 -7.05 13.69 -13.21
C PRO A 369 -8.41 14.11 -12.63
N ASP A 370 -8.97 15.24 -13.11
CA ASP A 370 -10.23 15.80 -12.62
C ASP A 370 -11.51 15.23 -13.25
N SER A 371 -11.39 14.24 -14.15
CA SER A 371 -12.56 13.63 -14.81
C SER A 371 -13.43 12.75 -13.90
N LYS A 372 -13.33 12.87 -12.56
CA LYS A 372 -14.21 12.23 -11.58
C LYS A 372 -15.62 12.84 -11.47
N GLY A 373 -15.97 13.78 -12.32
CA GLY A 373 -17.22 14.53 -12.30
C GLY A 373 -18.11 14.30 -13.50
N CYS A 374 -18.50 13.06 -13.83
CA CYS A 374 -19.72 12.85 -14.60
C CYS A 374 -20.92 12.92 -13.66
N VAL A 375 -21.39 14.14 -13.39
CA VAL A 375 -22.77 14.36 -12.94
C VAL A 375 -23.63 14.10 -14.16
N HIS A 376 -24.42 13.04 -14.13
CA HIS A 376 -25.51 12.85 -15.09
C HIS A 376 -26.51 13.98 -14.96
N PRO A 377 -27.02 14.51 -16.09
CA PRO A 377 -28.14 15.45 -16.08
C PRO A 377 -29.42 14.81 -15.56
#